data_c92c92a695b394407dd0c8aed2f7a9d5
#
_entry.id   c92c92a695b394407dd0c8aed2f7a9d5
#
_cell.length_a   1.000
_cell.length_b   1.000
_cell.length_c   1.000
_cell.angle_alpha   90.00
_cell.angle_beta   90.00
_cell.angle_gamma   90.00
#
_symmetry.space_group_name_H-M   'P 1'
#
loop_
_entity.id
_entity.type
_entity.pdbx_description
1 polymer ?
#
loop_
_entity_poly.entity_id
_entity_poly.type
_entity_poly.pdbx_seq_one_letter_code
_entity_poly.pdbx_strand_id
1 'polypeptide(L)'
;AFAKSIEGESKGSEIVLKPGAIKSVLIFGLAVLGVVLLGSFPALLPEFSGKEGFVPNFAVNASGQVQIPSMIMMIMLSAAGLIILFANTTAAQVTKASLFASAGQATIAVFGVVWMSGTFMNHNYVLIKSTLGELVTAYPWTFALALFALSILLFSQAATTKALMPLGLSLGLAPAYMVGIFPAVNGHFFIPGYPTLLTAIQFDRTGTTKIGKYVLNHSFMLPGLVTTLAAVIAGLILQSVLIG
;
A
#
# COMPACT_ATOMS: atom_id res chain seq x y z
N ALA A 1 11.42 26.35 16.73
CA ALA A 1 11.96 26.03 15.38
C ALA A 1 10.84 25.92 14.34
N PHE A 2 9.74 25.21 14.64
CA PHE A 2 8.60 25.00 13.72
C PHE A 2 7.87 26.31 13.35
N ALA A 3 7.58 27.20 14.33
CA ALA A 3 6.95 28.50 14.06
C ALA A 3 7.83 29.41 13.16
N LYS A 4 9.17 29.36 13.31
CA LYS A 4 10.10 30.13 12.47
C LYS A 4 10.19 29.63 11.02
N SER A 5 9.94 28.32 10.77
CA SER A 5 9.92 27.80 9.40
C SER A 5 8.66 28.21 8.64
N ILE A 6 7.54 28.34 9.34
CA ILE A 6 6.28 28.81 8.75
C ILE A 6 6.33 30.32 8.46
N GLU A 7 6.93 31.13 9.33
CA GLU A 7 7.11 32.57 9.10
C GLU A 7 8.06 32.89 7.94
N GLY A 8 9.05 32.02 7.68
CA GLY A 8 9.95 32.17 6.52
C GLY A 8 9.29 31.85 5.18
N GLU A 9 8.27 30.99 5.14
CA GLU A 9 7.52 30.64 3.93
C GLU A 9 6.35 31.61 3.65
N SER A 10 5.88 32.38 4.66
CA SER A 10 4.77 33.30 4.51
C SER A 10 5.12 34.65 3.85
N LYS A 11 6.39 34.92 3.60
CA LYS A 11 6.79 36.04 2.75
C LYS A 11 6.62 35.63 1.28
N GLY A 12 5.41 35.93 0.77
CA GLY A 12 4.92 35.63 -0.55
C GLY A 12 5.97 35.68 -1.66
N SER A 13 6.58 34.56 -1.97
CA SER A 13 7.02 34.31 -3.32
C SER A 13 5.73 34.10 -4.13
N GLU A 14 5.37 35.05 -5.00
CA GLU A 14 4.33 34.84 -6.00
C GLU A 14 4.58 33.47 -6.63
N ILE A 15 3.62 32.56 -6.47
CA ILE A 15 3.71 31.24 -7.08
C ILE A 15 3.53 31.44 -8.58
N VAL A 16 4.64 31.61 -9.28
CA VAL A 16 4.64 31.69 -10.74
C VAL A 16 4.35 30.31 -11.28
N LEU A 17 3.12 30.11 -11.73
CA LEU A 17 2.70 28.87 -12.36
C LEU A 17 3.47 28.67 -13.67
N LYS A 18 4.16 27.54 -13.80
CA LYS A 18 4.83 27.18 -15.06
C LYS A 18 3.79 26.97 -16.17
N PRO A 19 4.15 27.28 -17.44
CA PRO A 19 3.28 26.95 -18.57
C PRO A 19 2.88 25.46 -18.53
N GLY A 20 1.59 25.20 -18.70
CA GLY A 20 1.06 23.83 -18.65
C GLY A 20 0.70 23.28 -17.26
N ALA A 21 1.03 23.98 -16.17
CA ALA A 21 0.75 23.49 -14.80
C ALA A 21 -0.75 23.21 -14.58
N ILE A 22 -1.62 24.14 -14.99
CA ILE A 22 -3.07 23.97 -14.87
C ILE A 22 -3.57 22.76 -15.66
N LYS A 23 -3.09 22.59 -16.90
CA LYS A 23 -3.44 21.43 -17.74
C LYS A 23 -2.99 20.12 -17.09
N SER A 24 -1.79 20.08 -16.53
CA SER A 24 -1.27 18.91 -15.82
C SER A 24 -2.14 18.54 -14.62
N VAL A 25 -2.54 19.53 -13.82
CA VAL A 25 -3.41 19.32 -12.65
C VAL A 25 -4.79 18.82 -13.07
N LEU A 26 -5.37 19.41 -14.13
CA LEU A 26 -6.68 18.97 -14.64
C LEU A 26 -6.64 17.54 -15.17
N ILE A 27 -5.63 17.17 -15.98
CA ILE A 27 -5.47 15.81 -16.50
C ILE A 27 -5.28 14.82 -15.33
N PHE A 28 -4.43 15.14 -14.38
CA PHE A 28 -4.21 14.31 -13.20
C PHE A 28 -5.48 14.17 -12.35
N GLY A 29 -6.19 15.28 -12.10
CA GLY A 29 -7.44 15.28 -11.35
C GLY A 29 -8.53 14.42 -12.01
N LEU A 30 -8.68 14.51 -13.33
CA LEU A 30 -9.59 13.66 -14.09
C LEU A 30 -9.20 12.18 -14.03
N ALA A 31 -7.90 11.87 -14.08
CA ALA A 31 -7.41 10.52 -13.94
C ALA A 31 -7.72 9.94 -12.54
N VAL A 32 -7.48 10.73 -11.48
CA VAL A 32 -7.83 10.34 -10.10
C VAL A 32 -9.33 10.13 -9.96
N LEU A 33 -10.15 11.03 -10.50
CA LEU A 33 -11.60 10.87 -10.50
C LEU A 33 -12.02 9.59 -11.23
N GLY A 34 -11.42 9.28 -12.38
CA GLY A 34 -11.65 8.04 -13.11
C GLY A 34 -11.30 6.79 -12.29
N VAL A 35 -10.16 6.82 -11.59
CA VAL A 35 -9.77 5.71 -10.68
C VAL A 35 -10.80 5.52 -9.56
N VAL A 36 -11.25 6.61 -8.94
CA VAL A 36 -12.24 6.55 -7.86
C VAL A 36 -13.58 6.02 -8.36
N LEU A 37 -14.05 6.50 -9.51
CA LEU A 37 -15.32 6.05 -10.09
C LEU A 37 -15.28 4.57 -10.48
N LEU A 38 -14.26 4.14 -11.21
CA LEU A 38 -14.14 2.73 -11.63
C LEU A 38 -13.85 1.79 -10.45
N GLY A 39 -13.14 2.26 -9.42
CA GLY A 39 -12.93 1.50 -8.19
C GLY A 39 -14.20 1.36 -7.35
N SER A 40 -15.07 2.39 -7.36
CA SER A 40 -16.35 2.37 -6.64
C SER A 40 -17.44 1.56 -7.38
N PHE A 41 -17.35 1.48 -8.70
CA PHE A 41 -18.31 0.79 -9.56
C PHE A 41 -17.60 -0.26 -10.44
N PRO A 42 -17.18 -1.40 -9.86
CA PRO A 42 -16.45 -2.44 -10.60
C PRO A 42 -17.21 -2.97 -11.84
N ALA A 43 -18.52 -2.86 -11.86
CA ALA A 43 -19.36 -3.23 -13.02
C ALA A 43 -19.05 -2.40 -14.28
N LEU A 44 -18.41 -1.26 -14.14
CA LEU A 44 -17.97 -0.42 -15.28
C LEU A 44 -16.60 -0.85 -15.84
N LEU A 45 -15.89 -1.75 -15.17
CA LEU A 45 -14.61 -2.24 -15.65
C LEU A 45 -14.79 -3.10 -16.90
N PRO A 46 -13.93 -2.95 -17.91
CA PRO A 46 -13.98 -3.77 -19.11
C PRO A 46 -13.84 -5.26 -18.80
N GLU A 47 -14.61 -6.08 -19.48
CA GLU A 47 -14.50 -7.53 -19.46
C GLU A 47 -13.88 -8.02 -20.78
N PHE A 48 -12.88 -8.88 -20.68
CA PHE A 48 -12.16 -9.47 -21.80
C PHE A 48 -12.41 -10.98 -21.90
N SER A 49 -13.56 -11.45 -21.41
CA SER A 49 -13.94 -12.85 -21.49
C SER A 49 -14.08 -13.31 -22.95
N GLY A 50 -13.39 -14.37 -23.30
CA GLY A 50 -13.49 -15.03 -24.61
C GLY A 50 -12.58 -14.47 -25.71
N LYS A 51 -11.68 -13.56 -25.46
CA LYS A 51 -10.65 -13.15 -26.42
C LYS A 51 -9.33 -13.86 -26.10
N GLU A 52 -9.10 -14.99 -26.74
CA GLU A 52 -7.79 -15.64 -26.69
C GLU A 52 -6.72 -14.69 -27.24
N GLY A 53 -5.66 -14.49 -26.50
CA GLY A 53 -4.37 -14.13 -27.05
C GLY A 53 -3.76 -12.79 -26.71
N PHE A 54 -4.43 -11.81 -26.10
CA PHE A 54 -3.78 -10.48 -25.90
C PHE A 54 -3.84 -9.86 -24.51
N VAL A 55 -4.63 -10.36 -23.60
CA VAL A 55 -4.72 -9.78 -22.24
C VAL A 55 -3.82 -10.58 -21.30
N PRO A 56 -2.76 -9.97 -20.74
CA PRO A 56 -1.92 -10.65 -19.76
C PRO A 56 -2.74 -11.15 -18.58
N ASN A 57 -2.56 -12.40 -18.17
CA ASN A 57 -3.28 -13.01 -17.04
C ASN A 57 -3.14 -12.23 -15.71
N PHE A 58 -2.15 -11.35 -15.59
CA PHE A 58 -2.00 -10.47 -14.42
C PHE A 58 -2.91 -9.24 -14.46
N ALA A 59 -3.46 -8.90 -15.62
CA ALA A 59 -4.30 -7.71 -15.79
C ALA A 59 -5.78 -7.99 -15.58
N VAL A 60 -6.20 -9.26 -15.65
CA VAL A 60 -7.59 -9.69 -15.49
C VAL A 60 -7.72 -10.73 -14.37
N ASN A 61 -8.92 -10.81 -13.80
CA ASN A 61 -9.28 -11.86 -12.84
C ASN A 61 -9.77 -13.13 -13.58
N ALA A 62 -10.13 -14.15 -12.82
CA ALA A 62 -10.61 -15.41 -13.38
C ALA A 62 -11.92 -15.27 -14.22
N SER A 63 -12.70 -14.22 -14.02
CA SER A 63 -13.89 -13.89 -14.80
C SER A 63 -13.61 -13.04 -16.05
N GLY A 64 -12.34 -12.74 -16.36
CA GLY A 64 -11.96 -11.90 -17.49
C GLY A 64 -12.08 -10.40 -17.25
N GLN A 65 -12.47 -9.97 -16.08
CA GLN A 65 -12.61 -8.55 -15.73
C GLN A 65 -11.26 -7.95 -15.34
N VAL A 66 -11.00 -6.70 -15.75
CA VAL A 66 -9.75 -5.99 -15.42
C VAL A 66 -9.60 -5.82 -13.90
N GLN A 67 -8.43 -6.19 -13.39
CA GLN A 67 -8.13 -6.00 -11.97
C GLN A 67 -7.89 -4.52 -11.65
N ILE A 68 -8.37 -4.07 -10.48
CA ILE A 68 -8.25 -2.67 -10.03
C ILE A 68 -6.80 -2.15 -10.07
N PRO A 69 -5.77 -2.88 -9.60
CA PRO A 69 -4.40 -2.39 -9.71
C PRO A 69 -3.94 -2.15 -11.16
N SER A 70 -4.33 -3.02 -12.07
CA SER A 70 -4.01 -2.88 -13.49
C SER A 70 -4.74 -1.70 -14.14
N MET A 71 -6.00 -1.49 -13.77
CA MET A 71 -6.78 -0.32 -14.18
C MET A 71 -6.12 0.98 -13.71
N ILE A 72 -5.71 1.06 -12.44
CA ILE A 72 -4.99 2.23 -11.90
C ILE A 72 -3.71 2.49 -12.70
N MET A 73 -2.91 1.47 -12.96
CA MET A 73 -1.68 1.62 -13.76
C MET A 73 -1.97 2.15 -15.17
N MET A 74 -2.98 1.60 -15.85
CA MET A 74 -3.34 2.04 -17.21
C MET A 74 -3.81 3.50 -17.21
N ILE A 75 -4.68 3.90 -16.29
CA ILE A 75 -5.18 5.29 -16.20
C ILE A 75 -4.03 6.24 -15.88
N MET A 76 -3.18 5.92 -14.90
CA MET A 76 -2.09 6.82 -14.48
C MET A 76 -1.00 6.95 -15.55
N LEU A 77 -0.64 5.87 -16.25
CA LEU A 77 0.31 5.93 -17.37
C LEU A 77 -0.28 6.73 -18.55
N SER A 78 -1.57 6.55 -18.85
CA SER A 78 -2.24 7.34 -19.88
C SER A 78 -2.27 8.82 -19.51
N ALA A 79 -2.58 9.15 -18.26
CA ALA A 79 -2.54 10.53 -17.77
C ALA A 79 -1.15 11.14 -17.86
N ALA A 80 -0.09 10.38 -17.52
CA ALA A 80 1.29 10.84 -17.67
C ALA A 80 1.63 11.13 -19.15
N GLY A 81 1.23 10.26 -20.07
CA GLY A 81 1.37 10.48 -21.50
C GLY A 81 0.63 11.72 -21.99
N LEU A 82 -0.63 11.91 -21.57
CA LEU A 82 -1.43 13.09 -21.92
C LEU A 82 -0.81 14.39 -21.36
N ILE A 83 -0.25 14.37 -20.16
CA ILE A 83 0.46 15.52 -19.58
C ILE A 83 1.68 15.88 -20.43
N ILE A 84 2.47 14.90 -20.87
CA ILE A 84 3.61 15.16 -21.74
C ILE A 84 3.16 15.76 -23.08
N LEU A 85 2.09 15.25 -23.67
CA LEU A 85 1.60 15.69 -24.97
C LEU A 85 0.93 17.08 -24.92
N PHE A 86 0.12 17.38 -23.91
CA PHE A 86 -0.75 18.56 -23.91
C PHE A 86 -0.36 19.67 -22.93
N ALA A 87 0.54 19.39 -21.98
CA ALA A 87 0.95 20.38 -20.98
C ALA A 87 2.35 20.97 -21.24
N ASN A 88 2.91 20.78 -22.42
CA ASN A 88 4.25 21.25 -22.79
C ASN A 88 5.34 20.79 -21.80
N THR A 89 5.20 19.56 -21.27
CA THR A 89 6.14 18.99 -20.31
C THR A 89 7.11 18.06 -21.07
N THR A 90 8.40 18.23 -20.82
CA THR A 90 9.42 17.36 -21.41
C THR A 90 9.84 16.25 -20.46
N ALA A 91 10.27 15.10 -21.00
CA ALA A 91 10.82 14.01 -20.20
C ALA A 91 12.01 14.47 -19.32
N ALA A 92 12.82 15.40 -19.81
CA ALA A 92 13.92 15.98 -19.06
C ALA A 92 13.47 16.80 -17.83
N GLN A 93 12.30 17.45 -17.91
CA GLN A 93 11.72 18.14 -16.76
C GLN A 93 11.17 17.15 -15.73
N VAL A 94 10.55 16.06 -16.17
CA VAL A 94 10.05 15.00 -15.31
C VAL A 94 11.21 14.35 -14.54
N THR A 95 12.27 13.96 -15.24
CA THR A 95 13.42 13.27 -14.61
C THR A 95 14.22 14.17 -13.66
N LYS A 96 14.19 15.48 -13.85
CA LYS A 96 14.82 16.46 -12.94
C LYS A 96 13.95 16.82 -11.73
N ALA A 97 12.69 16.40 -11.69
CA ALA A 97 11.82 16.65 -10.56
C ALA A 97 12.28 15.84 -9.34
N SER A 98 12.31 16.46 -8.16
CA SER A 98 12.69 15.80 -6.91
C SER A 98 11.79 14.58 -6.61
N LEU A 99 10.52 14.65 -6.97
CA LEU A 99 9.56 13.55 -6.83
C LEU A 99 9.91 12.34 -7.70
N PHE A 100 10.52 12.54 -8.87
CA PHE A 100 10.95 11.43 -9.73
C PHE A 100 12.05 10.59 -9.08
N ALA A 101 13.05 11.23 -8.49
CA ALA A 101 14.11 10.53 -7.78
C ALA A 101 13.56 9.74 -6.58
N SER A 102 12.67 10.35 -5.80
CA SER A 102 12.00 9.71 -4.66
C SER A 102 11.15 8.51 -5.09
N ALA A 103 10.37 8.66 -6.15
CA ALA A 103 9.57 7.58 -6.72
C ALA A 103 10.45 6.43 -7.24
N GLY A 104 11.58 6.74 -7.89
CA GLY A 104 12.55 5.75 -8.35
C GLY A 104 13.15 4.95 -7.20
N GLN A 105 13.58 5.61 -6.14
CA GLN A 105 14.10 4.96 -4.93
C GLN A 105 13.04 4.07 -4.26
N ALA A 106 11.81 4.56 -4.12
CA ALA A 106 10.71 3.79 -3.58
C ALA A 106 10.42 2.55 -4.45
N THR A 107 10.41 2.69 -5.77
CA THR A 107 10.19 1.58 -6.70
C THR A 107 11.26 0.50 -6.55
N ILE A 108 12.54 0.85 -6.50
CA ILE A 108 13.64 -0.10 -6.31
C ILE A 108 13.52 -0.80 -4.96
N ALA A 109 13.24 -0.06 -3.89
CA ALA A 109 13.05 -0.63 -2.56
C ALA A 109 11.87 -1.62 -2.52
N VAL A 110 10.72 -1.26 -3.12
CA VAL A 110 9.55 -2.13 -3.21
C VAL A 110 9.87 -3.41 -3.96
N PHE A 111 10.48 -3.31 -5.15
CA PHE A 111 10.83 -4.50 -5.94
C PHE A 111 11.75 -5.43 -5.16
N GLY A 112 12.82 -4.90 -4.56
CA GLY A 112 13.76 -5.70 -3.78
C GLY A 112 13.10 -6.41 -2.60
N VAL A 113 12.36 -5.67 -1.78
CA VAL A 113 11.74 -6.20 -0.56
C VAL A 113 10.58 -7.14 -0.87
N VAL A 114 9.68 -6.78 -1.79
CA VAL A 114 8.52 -7.64 -2.14
C VAL A 114 8.97 -8.93 -2.79
N TRP A 115 9.97 -8.87 -3.66
CA TRP A 115 10.51 -10.07 -4.29
C TRP A 115 11.20 -10.99 -3.28
N MET A 116 12.05 -10.43 -2.43
CA MET A 116 12.70 -11.19 -1.35
C MET A 116 11.65 -11.86 -0.44
N SER A 117 10.64 -11.12 -0.02
CA SER A 117 9.58 -11.62 0.86
C SER A 117 8.74 -12.69 0.20
N GLY A 118 8.39 -12.52 -1.07
CA GLY A 118 7.66 -13.51 -1.86
C GLY A 118 8.45 -14.81 -2.01
N THR A 119 9.75 -14.72 -2.30
CA THR A 119 10.65 -15.88 -2.40
C THR A 119 10.76 -16.60 -1.06
N PHE A 120 10.93 -15.85 0.04
CA PHE A 120 10.97 -16.42 1.39
C PHE A 120 9.68 -17.16 1.73
N MET A 121 8.52 -16.56 1.49
CA MET A 121 7.23 -17.19 1.77
C MET A 121 7.01 -18.45 0.94
N ASN A 122 7.26 -18.38 -0.36
CA ASN A 122 7.07 -19.55 -1.24
C ASN A 122 7.96 -20.72 -0.83
N HIS A 123 9.21 -20.45 -0.46
CA HIS A 123 10.14 -21.51 -0.03
C HIS A 123 9.78 -22.10 1.33
N ASN A 124 9.32 -21.29 2.28
CA ASN A 124 9.07 -21.70 3.65
C ASN A 124 7.58 -21.96 3.96
N TYR A 125 6.70 -21.94 2.96
CA TYR A 125 5.25 -22.00 3.17
C TYR A 125 4.82 -23.23 3.99
N VAL A 126 5.36 -24.40 3.69
CA VAL A 126 5.01 -25.66 4.38
C VAL A 126 5.43 -25.62 5.86
N LEU A 127 6.63 -25.14 6.14
CA LEU A 127 7.14 -24.98 7.51
C LEU A 127 6.30 -23.94 8.29
N ILE A 128 6.01 -22.80 7.69
CA ILE A 128 5.19 -21.77 8.32
C ILE A 128 3.79 -22.30 8.62
N LYS A 129 3.20 -23.03 7.67
CA LYS A 129 1.85 -23.62 7.83
C LYS A 129 1.81 -24.63 8.98
N SER A 130 2.77 -25.54 9.07
CA SER A 130 2.80 -26.56 10.14
C SER A 130 3.03 -25.92 11.51
N THR A 131 4.04 -25.07 11.65
CA THR A 131 4.36 -24.39 12.91
C THR A 131 3.22 -23.49 13.41
N LEU A 132 2.64 -22.68 12.51
CA LEU A 132 1.49 -21.84 12.86
C LEU A 132 0.25 -22.68 13.19
N GLY A 133 0.04 -23.79 12.49
CA GLY A 133 -1.11 -24.66 12.70
C GLY A 133 -1.17 -25.21 14.13
N GLU A 134 -0.05 -25.70 14.66
CA GLU A 134 0.06 -26.19 16.02
C GLU A 134 -0.21 -25.08 17.06
N LEU A 135 0.42 -23.92 16.88
CA LEU A 135 0.25 -22.76 17.77
C LEU A 135 -1.18 -22.22 17.78
N VAL A 136 -1.79 -22.08 16.61
CA VAL A 136 -3.14 -21.52 16.46
C VAL A 136 -4.20 -22.46 17.00
N THR A 137 -4.02 -23.76 16.84
CA THR A 137 -4.95 -24.76 17.42
C THR A 137 -4.92 -24.71 18.94
N ALA A 138 -3.74 -24.54 19.54
CA ALA A 138 -3.60 -24.44 20.99
C ALA A 138 -4.05 -23.05 21.52
N TYR A 139 -3.72 -21.99 20.79
CA TYR A 139 -3.92 -20.59 21.18
C TYR A 139 -4.38 -19.74 20.01
N PRO A 140 -5.69 -19.63 19.70
CA PRO A 140 -6.21 -18.92 18.53
C PRO A 140 -5.74 -17.46 18.39
N TRP A 141 -5.53 -16.76 19.49
CA TRP A 141 -5.04 -15.38 19.49
C TRP A 141 -3.63 -15.22 18.88
N THR A 142 -2.84 -16.28 18.87
CA THR A 142 -1.50 -16.26 18.26
C THR A 142 -1.54 -16.04 16.76
N PHE A 143 -2.70 -16.28 16.13
CA PHE A 143 -2.88 -16.02 14.71
C PHE A 143 -2.82 -14.51 14.40
N ALA A 144 -3.32 -13.64 15.30
CA ALA A 144 -3.16 -12.20 15.15
C ALA A 144 -1.69 -11.78 15.20
N LEU A 145 -0.87 -12.40 16.08
CA LEU A 145 0.57 -12.16 16.10
C LEU A 145 1.26 -12.67 14.83
N ALA A 146 0.82 -13.81 14.30
CA ALA A 146 1.34 -14.34 13.04
C ALA A 146 1.02 -13.42 11.85
N LEU A 147 -0.22 -12.87 11.78
CA LEU A 147 -0.59 -11.87 10.80
C LEU A 147 0.31 -10.63 10.91
N PHE A 148 0.51 -10.13 12.11
CA PHE A 148 1.37 -8.98 12.36
C PHE A 148 2.82 -9.25 11.95
N ALA A 149 3.42 -10.34 12.44
CA ALA A 149 4.80 -10.70 12.15
C ALA A 149 5.05 -10.92 10.64
N LEU A 150 4.13 -11.63 9.96
CA LEU A 150 4.26 -11.85 8.52
C LEU A 150 4.03 -10.59 7.71
N SER A 151 3.16 -9.68 8.15
CA SER A 151 3.00 -8.38 7.48
C SER A 151 4.25 -7.50 7.55
N ILE A 152 5.05 -7.65 8.61
CA ILE A 152 6.38 -7.03 8.72
C ILE A 152 7.33 -7.61 7.67
N LEU A 153 7.36 -8.94 7.54
CA LEU A 153 8.29 -9.63 6.64
C LEU A 153 7.90 -9.47 5.17
N LEU A 154 6.61 -9.49 4.86
CA LEU A 154 6.11 -9.40 3.49
C LEU A 154 6.02 -7.95 2.98
N PHE A 155 6.12 -6.97 3.85
CA PHE A 155 5.92 -5.55 3.50
C PHE A 155 4.65 -5.31 2.67
N SER A 156 3.62 -6.12 2.86
CA SER A 156 2.40 -6.07 2.06
C SER A 156 1.20 -6.63 2.81
N GLN A 157 0.23 -5.78 3.09
CA GLN A 157 -1.07 -6.18 3.64
C GLN A 157 -1.78 -7.20 2.73
N ALA A 158 -1.81 -6.91 1.43
CA ALA A 158 -2.47 -7.76 0.46
C ALA A 158 -1.83 -9.14 0.35
N ALA A 159 -0.50 -9.24 0.35
CA ALA A 159 0.22 -10.50 0.32
C ALA A 159 -0.02 -11.31 1.62
N THR A 160 0.06 -10.65 2.78
CA THR A 160 -0.23 -11.27 4.08
C THR A 160 -1.66 -11.81 4.13
N THR A 161 -2.63 -11.00 3.72
CA THR A 161 -4.04 -11.39 3.66
C THR A 161 -4.24 -12.60 2.77
N LYS A 162 -3.72 -12.58 1.54
CA LYS A 162 -3.84 -13.69 0.59
C LYS A 162 -3.18 -14.98 1.09
N ALA A 163 -2.04 -14.86 1.80
CA ALA A 163 -1.32 -16.02 2.30
C ALA A 163 -1.95 -16.64 3.56
N LEU A 164 -2.36 -15.80 4.51
CA LEU A 164 -2.74 -16.28 5.84
C LEU A 164 -4.24 -16.35 6.09
N MET A 165 -5.08 -15.48 5.51
CA MET A 165 -6.51 -15.54 5.80
C MET A 165 -7.14 -16.88 5.40
N PRO A 166 -6.86 -17.47 4.20
CA PRO A 166 -7.33 -18.82 3.89
C PRO A 166 -6.77 -19.89 4.83
N LEU A 167 -5.52 -19.74 5.29
CA LEU A 167 -4.93 -20.64 6.26
C LEU A 167 -5.68 -20.61 7.60
N GLY A 168 -5.97 -19.43 8.15
CA GLY A 168 -6.73 -19.30 9.39
C GLY A 168 -8.10 -19.98 9.31
N LEU A 169 -8.82 -19.81 8.22
CA LEU A 169 -10.10 -20.50 7.96
C LEU A 169 -9.90 -22.02 7.89
N SER A 170 -8.84 -22.49 7.22
CA SER A 170 -8.54 -23.92 7.14
C SER A 170 -8.12 -24.56 8.47
N LEU A 171 -7.66 -23.75 9.42
CA LEU A 171 -7.35 -24.16 10.80
C LEU A 171 -8.57 -24.12 11.73
N GLY A 172 -9.77 -23.78 11.19
CA GLY A 172 -11.02 -23.75 11.93
C GLY A 172 -11.31 -22.45 12.69
N LEU A 173 -10.56 -21.39 12.45
CA LEU A 173 -10.88 -20.08 13.03
C LEU A 173 -12.19 -19.54 12.44
N ALA A 174 -13.09 -19.08 13.30
CA ALA A 174 -14.37 -18.53 12.87
C ALA A 174 -14.19 -17.31 11.94
N PRO A 175 -14.95 -17.19 10.84
CA PRO A 175 -14.88 -16.05 9.95
C PRO A 175 -15.04 -14.70 10.66
N ALA A 176 -15.95 -14.61 11.62
CA ALA A 176 -16.16 -13.42 12.43
C ALA A 176 -14.90 -13.04 13.22
N TYR A 177 -14.24 -14.01 13.85
CA TYR A 177 -12.97 -13.80 14.55
C TYR A 177 -11.88 -13.30 13.59
N MET A 178 -11.79 -13.88 12.39
CA MET A 178 -10.84 -13.49 11.36
C MET A 178 -11.02 -12.04 10.91
N VAL A 179 -12.28 -11.56 10.83
CA VAL A 179 -12.58 -10.16 10.55
C VAL A 179 -12.14 -9.27 11.71
N GLY A 180 -12.37 -9.69 12.96
CA GLY A 180 -11.98 -8.93 14.15
C GLY A 180 -10.46 -8.71 14.26
N ILE A 181 -9.68 -9.74 13.95
CA ILE A 181 -8.20 -9.66 14.02
C ILE A 181 -7.55 -9.12 12.73
N PHE A 182 -8.33 -8.86 11.67
CA PHE A 182 -7.81 -8.39 10.38
C PHE A 182 -6.87 -7.19 10.47
N PRO A 183 -7.09 -6.18 11.35
CA PRO A 183 -6.16 -5.05 11.48
C PRO A 183 -4.71 -5.45 11.81
N ALA A 184 -4.47 -6.66 12.30
CA ALA A 184 -3.11 -7.15 12.57
C ALA A 184 -2.23 -7.28 11.31
N VAL A 185 -2.81 -7.29 10.09
CA VAL A 185 -2.01 -7.26 8.83
C VAL A 185 -1.28 -5.94 8.61
N ASN A 186 -1.44 -4.95 9.48
CA ASN A 186 -0.84 -3.63 9.37
C ASN A 186 0.57 -3.51 10.00
N GLY A 187 1.30 -4.59 10.26
CA GLY A 187 2.65 -4.54 10.83
C GLY A 187 3.74 -3.98 9.91
N HIS A 188 3.44 -3.69 8.66
CA HIS A 188 4.40 -3.25 7.63
C HIS A 188 5.15 -1.95 7.96
N PHE A 189 4.70 -1.17 8.95
CA PHE A 189 5.42 0.01 9.45
C PHE A 189 6.59 -0.36 10.37
N PHE A 190 6.62 -1.56 10.95
CA PHE A 190 7.54 -1.94 12.02
C PHE A 190 9.00 -1.85 11.59
N ILE A 191 9.33 -2.35 10.41
CA ILE A 191 10.60 -2.10 9.74
C ILE A 191 10.37 -0.99 8.72
N PRO A 192 11.08 0.15 8.78
CA PRO A 192 10.79 1.30 7.93
C PRO A 192 11.27 1.12 6.49
N GLY A 193 10.83 0.05 5.85
CA GLY A 193 11.09 -0.29 4.44
C GLY A 193 9.86 -0.20 3.54
N TYR A 194 8.69 0.03 4.11
CA TYR A 194 7.45 0.08 3.35
C TYR A 194 7.37 1.37 2.50
N PRO A 195 6.95 1.29 1.23
CA PRO A 195 7.01 2.42 0.30
C PRO A 195 6.31 3.68 0.76
N THR A 196 5.10 3.56 1.32
CA THR A 196 4.34 4.72 1.79
C THR A 196 5.01 5.41 2.96
N LEU A 197 5.68 4.65 3.84
CA LEU A 197 6.43 5.17 4.97
C LEU A 197 7.69 5.90 4.49
N LEU A 198 8.45 5.30 3.56
CA LEU A 198 9.60 5.95 2.95
C LEU A 198 9.19 7.22 2.19
N THR A 199 8.07 7.17 1.48
CA THR A 199 7.52 8.33 0.79
C THR A 199 7.15 9.44 1.77
N ALA A 200 6.50 9.12 2.89
CA ALA A 200 6.15 10.09 3.92
C ALA A 200 7.40 10.78 4.50
N ILE A 201 8.48 10.03 4.74
CA ILE A 201 9.76 10.59 5.22
C ILE A 201 10.36 11.53 4.18
N GLN A 202 10.31 11.15 2.89
CA GLN A 202 10.92 11.93 1.81
C GLN A 202 10.13 13.21 1.47
N PHE A 203 8.82 13.20 1.67
CA PHE A 203 7.96 14.37 1.45
C PHE A 203 7.87 15.30 2.65
N ASP A 204 8.36 14.88 3.81
CA ASP A 204 8.37 15.72 5.00
C ASP A 204 9.40 16.85 4.88
N ARG A 205 8.93 18.04 4.53
CA ARG A 205 9.73 19.27 4.45
C ARG A 205 10.15 19.80 5.83
N THR A 206 9.46 19.39 6.89
CA THR A 206 9.73 19.85 8.25
C THR A 206 10.92 19.14 8.90
N GLY A 207 11.30 17.96 8.34
CA GLY A 207 12.38 17.13 8.88
C GLY A 207 12.05 16.53 10.25
N THR A 208 10.76 16.49 10.62
CA THR A 208 10.29 15.94 11.90
C THR A 208 10.14 14.43 11.85
N THR A 209 9.93 13.88 10.65
CA THR A 209 9.81 12.45 10.43
C THR A 209 11.20 11.82 10.32
N LYS A 210 11.56 10.98 11.27
CA LYS A 210 12.94 10.45 11.39
C LYS A 210 12.94 8.93 11.44
N ILE A 211 13.98 8.34 10.84
CA ILE A 211 14.48 7.02 11.20
C ILE A 211 15.65 7.28 12.15
N GLY A 212 15.56 6.79 13.40
CA GLY A 212 16.60 6.95 14.40
C GLY A 212 17.84 6.11 14.10
N LYS A 213 18.84 6.22 14.98
CA LYS A 213 20.11 5.47 14.88
C LYS A 213 19.90 3.96 14.75
N TYR A 214 18.88 3.44 15.41
CA TYR A 214 18.44 2.05 15.30
C TYR A 214 17.18 1.99 14.44
N VAL A 215 17.11 1.04 13.53
CA VAL A 215 16.00 0.88 12.57
C VAL A 215 14.62 0.89 13.23
N LEU A 216 14.51 0.35 14.44
CA LEU A 216 13.25 0.29 15.20
C LEU A 216 12.89 1.60 15.94
N ASN A 217 13.80 2.58 15.98
CA ASN A 217 13.55 3.88 16.59
C ASN A 217 13.19 4.92 15.54
N HIS A 218 11.96 4.88 15.06
CA HIS A 218 11.43 5.81 14.06
C HIS A 218 10.06 6.37 14.45
N SER A 219 9.69 7.49 13.82
CA SER A 219 8.49 8.27 14.16
C SER A 219 7.17 7.50 14.05
N PHE A 220 7.13 6.43 13.25
CA PHE A 220 5.91 5.62 13.04
C PHE A 220 5.79 4.43 14.00
N MET A 221 6.83 4.10 14.77
CA MET A 221 6.84 2.89 15.60
C MET A 221 5.73 2.91 16.65
N LEU A 222 5.75 3.88 17.53
CA LEU A 222 4.78 3.96 18.62
C LEU A 222 3.34 4.22 18.12
N PRO A 223 3.10 5.19 17.23
CA PRO A 223 1.76 5.39 16.67
C PRO A 223 1.24 4.15 15.95
N GLY A 224 2.07 3.47 15.17
CA GLY A 224 1.69 2.27 14.45
C GLY A 224 1.32 1.11 15.38
N LEU A 225 2.12 0.84 16.40
CA LEU A 225 1.83 -0.20 17.40
C LEU A 225 0.52 0.09 18.14
N VAL A 226 0.35 1.32 18.65
CA VAL A 226 -0.86 1.71 19.38
C VAL A 226 -2.09 1.61 18.48
N THR A 227 -2.01 2.12 17.27
CA THR A 227 -3.13 2.08 16.31
C THR A 227 -3.50 0.65 15.93
N THR A 228 -2.52 -0.20 15.62
CA THR A 228 -2.78 -1.59 15.24
C THR A 228 -3.37 -2.37 16.41
N LEU A 229 -2.83 -2.22 17.63
CA LEU A 229 -3.36 -2.87 18.82
C LEU A 229 -4.79 -2.41 19.13
N ALA A 230 -5.02 -1.11 19.12
CA ALA A 230 -6.36 -0.55 19.35
C ALA A 230 -7.37 -1.02 18.29
N ALA A 231 -6.96 -1.10 17.02
CA ALA A 231 -7.81 -1.57 15.94
C ALA A 231 -8.15 -3.06 16.07
N VAL A 232 -7.20 -3.91 16.49
CA VAL A 232 -7.46 -5.33 16.77
C VAL A 232 -8.43 -5.48 17.95
N ILE A 233 -8.20 -4.76 19.05
CA ILE A 233 -9.09 -4.81 20.21
C ILE A 233 -10.50 -4.35 19.82
N ALA A 234 -10.63 -3.22 19.14
CA ALA A 234 -11.91 -2.72 18.65
C ALA A 234 -12.59 -3.70 17.69
N GLY A 235 -11.83 -4.32 16.78
CA GLY A 235 -12.32 -5.33 15.85
C GLY A 235 -12.88 -6.55 16.57
N LEU A 236 -12.19 -7.06 17.59
CA LEU A 236 -12.68 -8.17 18.42
C LEU A 236 -13.94 -7.82 19.22
N ILE A 237 -14.02 -6.61 19.76
CA ILE A 237 -15.21 -6.15 20.47
C ILE A 237 -16.38 -6.02 19.48
N LEU A 238 -16.19 -5.35 18.36
CA LEU A 238 -17.23 -5.17 17.34
C LEU A 238 -17.73 -6.51 16.80
N GLN A 239 -16.81 -7.43 16.52
CA GLN A 239 -17.17 -8.77 16.08
C GLN A 239 -18.04 -9.51 17.10
N SER A 240 -17.68 -9.44 18.39
CA SER A 240 -18.46 -10.10 19.46
C SER A 240 -19.85 -9.48 19.65
N VAL A 241 -20.01 -8.19 19.35
CA VAL A 241 -21.31 -7.49 19.49
C VAL A 241 -22.19 -7.63 18.25
N LEU A 242 -21.61 -7.63 17.05
CA LEU A 242 -22.36 -7.57 15.79
C LEU A 242 -22.60 -8.94 15.14
N ILE A 243 -21.73 -9.90 15.41
CA ILE A 243 -21.70 -11.19 14.67
C ILE A 243 -21.74 -12.38 15.65
N GLY A 244 -21.38 -12.16 16.92
CA GLY A 244 -21.23 -13.17 18.00
C GLY A 244 -22.51 -13.58 18.72
#